data_0d4092d1fccbb3874f013f03b052fb59
#
_entry.id   0d4092d1fccbb3874f013f03b052fb59
#
_cell.length_a   1.000
_cell.length_b   1.000
_cell.length_c   1.000
_cell.angle_alpha   90.00
_cell.angle_beta   90.00
_cell.angle_gamma   90.00
#
_symmetry.space_group_name_H-M   'P 1'
#
loop_
_entity.id
_entity.type
_entity.pdbx_description
1 polymer ?
#
loop_
_entity_poly.entity_id
_entity_poly.type
_entity_poly.pdbx_seq_one_letter_code
_entity_poly.pdbx_strand_id
1 'polypeptide(L)'
;MSAALFVSRAALHHWEEPVISGTRGSGTIFFSGCSLACVFCQNREISRGISGKEISIPRLAEIMLDLQSHGAHNINLVTPTHYVPSIKEAIILAKTAGLTLPIVYNTGTYDNVETLKMLDGLINVYLPDFKYYRTSTAKAMCGAADYPEVARAAIAEMVRQTGHAKIDENGLMTRGVVARILLLPGHVAEAKLSLKYLFDIYGDSIYISLMNQYTPMKNMTAPLNRRVTHAEYGELVEYAEKIGLNNGFTQEFGTAKESFIPPFDNTGV
;
A
#
# COMPACT_ATOMS: atom_id res chain seq x y z
N MET A 1 2.42 -15.79 21.96
CA MET A 1 1.06 -16.05 21.44
C MET A 1 0.91 -15.24 20.18
N SER A 2 0.53 -15.85 19.05
CA SER A 2 0.20 -15.11 17.82
C SER A 2 -1.01 -14.22 18.14
N ALA A 3 -0.97 -12.96 17.69
CA ALA A 3 -2.15 -12.09 17.79
C ALA A 3 -3.29 -12.71 16.96
N ALA A 4 -4.52 -12.64 17.44
CA ALA A 4 -5.68 -13.09 16.70
C ALA A 4 -5.75 -12.36 15.34
N LEU A 5 -5.96 -13.11 14.27
CA LEU A 5 -5.91 -12.60 12.89
C LEU A 5 -7.30 -12.15 12.45
N PHE A 6 -7.46 -10.85 12.16
CA PHE A 6 -8.74 -10.28 11.74
C PHE A 6 -8.67 -9.81 10.28
N VAL A 7 -9.64 -10.24 9.48
CA VAL A 7 -9.81 -9.84 8.08
C VAL A 7 -11.19 -9.23 7.88
N SER A 8 -11.26 -8.10 7.21
CA SER A 8 -12.49 -7.34 7.00
C SER A 8 -13.11 -7.56 5.62
N ARG A 9 -12.31 -8.02 4.65
CA ARG A 9 -12.76 -8.34 3.30
C ARG A 9 -11.69 -9.11 2.55
N ALA A 10 -12.11 -10.02 1.67
CA ALA A 10 -11.25 -10.66 0.67
C ALA A 10 -12.01 -10.76 -0.67
N ALA A 11 -11.55 -10.03 -1.70
CA ALA A 11 -12.21 -9.98 -3.00
C ALA A 11 -11.28 -9.47 -4.09
N LEU A 12 -11.67 -9.62 -5.36
CA LEU A 12 -11.01 -8.95 -6.47
C LEU A 12 -11.19 -7.43 -6.34
N HIS A 13 -10.08 -6.70 -6.50
CA HIS A 13 -10.02 -5.25 -6.45
C HIS A 13 -9.30 -4.70 -7.70
N HIS A 14 -9.94 -3.75 -8.38
CA HIS A 14 -9.47 -3.25 -9.70
C HIS A 14 -8.83 -1.86 -9.64
N TRP A 15 -8.63 -1.32 -8.43
CA TRP A 15 -8.25 0.08 -8.24
C TRP A 15 -6.87 0.28 -7.60
N GLU A 16 -6.02 -0.75 -7.62
CA GLU A 16 -4.59 -0.57 -7.35
C GLU A 16 -3.89 -0.06 -8.62
N GLU A 17 -2.61 0.21 -8.53
CA GLU A 17 -1.79 0.62 -9.68
C GLU A 17 -1.99 -0.34 -10.87
N PRO A 18 -1.93 0.16 -12.12
CA PRO A 18 -2.19 -0.66 -13.32
C PRO A 18 -1.35 -1.94 -13.39
N VAL A 19 -0.09 -1.86 -12.96
CA VAL A 19 0.84 -3.02 -12.93
C VAL A 19 0.49 -4.06 -11.85
N ILE A 20 -0.46 -3.77 -10.96
CA ILE A 20 -0.95 -4.67 -9.90
C ILE A 20 -2.33 -5.21 -10.24
N SER A 21 -3.28 -4.33 -10.54
CA SER A 21 -4.67 -4.74 -10.85
C SER A 21 -4.82 -5.37 -12.22
N GLY A 22 -4.08 -4.89 -13.21
CA GLY A 22 -4.22 -5.35 -14.60
C GLY A 22 -5.68 -5.34 -15.04
N THR A 23 -6.05 -6.35 -15.84
CA THR A 23 -7.41 -6.47 -16.39
C THR A 23 -8.38 -7.29 -15.53
N ARG A 24 -7.85 -8.23 -14.72
CA ARG A 24 -8.68 -9.16 -13.92
C ARG A 24 -8.78 -8.77 -12.44
N GLY A 25 -8.01 -7.78 -12.02
CA GLY A 25 -7.98 -7.32 -10.63
C GLY A 25 -6.95 -8.05 -9.76
N SER A 26 -6.66 -7.43 -8.64
CA SER A 26 -5.82 -7.92 -7.56
C SER A 26 -6.67 -8.70 -6.55
N GLY A 27 -6.25 -9.88 -6.12
CA GLY A 27 -6.89 -10.65 -5.07
C GLY A 27 -6.56 -10.03 -3.69
N THR A 28 -7.36 -9.06 -3.29
CA THR A 28 -7.04 -8.18 -2.17
C THR A 28 -7.64 -8.68 -0.86
N ILE A 29 -6.81 -8.77 0.18
CA ILE A 29 -7.18 -9.16 1.55
C ILE A 29 -6.96 -7.97 2.46
N PHE A 30 -8.02 -7.37 2.98
CA PHE A 30 -8.00 -6.23 3.90
C PHE A 30 -7.95 -6.71 5.35
N PHE A 31 -6.81 -6.47 6.00
CA PHE A 31 -6.65 -6.79 7.42
C PHE A 31 -7.21 -5.68 8.30
N SER A 32 -7.72 -6.06 9.48
CA SER A 32 -8.22 -5.14 10.49
C SER A 32 -7.11 -4.68 11.42
N GLY A 33 -7.13 -3.41 11.80
CA GLY A 33 -6.08 -2.75 12.58
C GLY A 33 -5.05 -2.07 11.67
N CYS A 34 -4.35 -1.07 12.25
CA CYS A 34 -3.25 -0.37 11.58
C CYS A 34 -2.29 0.17 12.64
N SER A 35 -0.99 0.10 12.37
CA SER A 35 0.06 0.67 13.21
C SER A 35 0.08 2.20 13.23
N LEU A 36 -0.61 2.85 12.28
CA LEU A 36 -0.71 4.30 12.15
C LEU A 36 -2.10 4.81 12.56
N ALA A 37 -2.14 6.08 13.00
CA ALA A 37 -3.36 6.76 13.40
C ALA A 37 -3.69 7.96 12.51
N CYS A 38 -3.55 7.82 11.18
CA CYS A 38 -3.74 8.91 10.23
C CYS A 38 -5.09 9.62 10.43
N VAL A 39 -5.07 10.94 10.58
CA VAL A 39 -6.27 11.75 10.84
C VAL A 39 -7.25 11.72 9.68
N PHE A 40 -6.77 11.49 8.46
CA PHE A 40 -7.54 11.44 7.21
C PHE A 40 -7.73 10.01 6.67
N CYS A 41 -7.56 8.98 7.50
CA CYS A 41 -7.66 7.60 7.03
C CYS A 41 -9.04 7.31 6.45
N GLN A 42 -9.10 7.01 5.15
CA GLN A 42 -10.34 6.62 4.46
C GLN A 42 -10.84 5.25 4.95
N ASN A 43 -9.91 4.35 5.28
CA ASN A 43 -10.20 3.02 5.81
C ASN A 43 -10.32 3.02 7.35
N ARG A 44 -10.88 4.11 7.93
CA ARG A 44 -10.91 4.32 9.39
C ARG A 44 -11.62 3.20 10.13
N GLU A 45 -12.64 2.63 9.55
CA GLU A 45 -13.43 1.54 10.13
C GLU A 45 -12.53 0.33 10.42
N ILE A 46 -11.78 -0.14 9.42
CA ILE A 46 -10.90 -1.28 9.60
C ILE A 46 -9.59 -0.90 10.30
N SER A 47 -9.03 0.28 10.02
CA SER A 47 -7.76 0.71 10.62
C SER A 47 -7.83 0.89 12.14
N ARG A 48 -9.02 1.11 12.69
CA ARG A 48 -9.29 1.20 14.13
C ARG A 48 -9.74 -0.13 14.74
N GLY A 49 -9.79 -1.21 13.97
CA GLY A 49 -10.22 -2.52 14.44
C GLY A 49 -11.71 -2.61 14.80
N ILE A 50 -12.54 -1.74 14.20
CA ILE A 50 -13.99 -1.71 14.44
C ILE A 50 -14.68 -2.83 13.65
N SER A 51 -14.16 -3.16 12.46
CA SER A 51 -14.69 -4.17 11.56
C SER A 51 -13.67 -5.28 11.33
N GLY A 52 -14.14 -6.49 11.05
CA GLY A 52 -13.32 -7.65 10.73
C GLY A 52 -13.77 -8.90 11.48
N LYS A 53 -13.55 -10.05 10.84
CA LYS A 53 -13.84 -11.37 11.40
C LYS A 53 -12.53 -12.06 11.77
N GLU A 54 -12.48 -12.67 12.93
CA GLU A 54 -11.37 -13.52 13.33
C GLU A 54 -11.31 -14.77 12.46
N ILE A 55 -10.13 -15.07 11.91
CA ILE A 55 -9.89 -16.27 11.11
C ILE A 55 -8.64 -17.00 11.57
N SER A 56 -8.57 -18.28 11.25
CA SER A 56 -7.38 -19.10 11.48
C SER A 56 -6.34 -18.90 10.34
N ILE A 57 -5.10 -19.28 10.61
CA ILE A 57 -4.03 -19.29 9.60
C ILE A 57 -4.37 -20.19 8.40
N PRO A 58 -4.89 -21.44 8.59
CA PRO A 58 -5.36 -22.25 7.46
C PRO A 58 -6.46 -21.55 6.65
N ARG A 59 -7.42 -20.86 7.30
CA ARG A 59 -8.46 -20.11 6.58
C ARG A 59 -7.87 -18.99 5.72
N LEU A 60 -6.83 -18.28 6.20
CA LEU A 60 -6.14 -17.28 5.38
C LEU A 60 -5.49 -17.90 4.14
N ALA A 61 -4.89 -19.09 4.28
CA ALA A 61 -4.32 -19.82 3.15
C ALA A 61 -5.41 -20.24 2.13
N GLU A 62 -6.57 -20.72 2.60
CA GLU A 62 -7.73 -21.04 1.76
C GLU A 62 -8.22 -19.79 1.00
N ILE A 63 -8.36 -18.65 1.67
CA ILE A 63 -8.75 -17.38 1.02
C ILE A 63 -7.80 -17.01 -0.12
N MET A 64 -6.48 -17.19 0.05
CA MET A 64 -5.51 -16.94 -1.02
C MET A 64 -5.74 -17.86 -2.23
N LEU A 65 -6.04 -19.13 -2.00
CA LEU A 65 -6.36 -20.10 -3.06
C LEU A 65 -7.70 -19.82 -3.73
N ASP A 66 -8.72 -19.41 -2.96
CA ASP A 66 -10.01 -18.98 -3.49
C ASP A 66 -9.85 -17.78 -4.44
N LEU A 67 -9.07 -16.76 -4.05
CA LEU A 67 -8.78 -15.60 -4.89
C LEU A 67 -8.03 -16.00 -6.17
N GLN A 68 -7.08 -16.94 -6.08
CA GLN A 68 -6.42 -17.49 -7.25
C GLN A 68 -7.43 -18.19 -8.19
N SER A 69 -8.34 -19.00 -7.65
CA SER A 69 -9.36 -19.71 -8.44
C SER A 69 -10.33 -18.76 -9.13
N HIS A 70 -10.55 -17.56 -8.57
CA HIS A 70 -11.35 -16.49 -9.17
C HIS A 70 -10.58 -15.65 -10.21
N GLY A 71 -9.34 -16.03 -10.52
CA GLY A 71 -8.57 -15.44 -11.60
C GLY A 71 -7.81 -14.15 -11.24
N ALA A 72 -7.57 -13.87 -9.96
CA ALA A 72 -6.74 -12.76 -9.53
C ALA A 72 -5.36 -12.76 -10.23
N HIS A 73 -4.77 -11.59 -10.43
CA HIS A 73 -3.39 -11.48 -10.93
C HIS A 73 -2.33 -11.71 -9.85
N ASN A 74 -2.66 -11.45 -8.60
CA ASN A 74 -1.79 -11.57 -7.44
C ASN A 74 -2.64 -11.71 -6.17
N ILE A 75 -1.98 -11.97 -5.03
CA ILE A 75 -2.57 -11.86 -3.69
C ILE A 75 -2.02 -10.59 -3.04
N ASN A 76 -2.89 -9.62 -2.78
CA ASN A 76 -2.54 -8.32 -2.22
C ASN A 76 -2.96 -8.23 -0.74
N LEU A 77 -1.97 -8.16 0.13
CA LEU A 77 -2.13 -8.10 1.59
C LEU A 77 -2.13 -6.64 2.03
N VAL A 78 -3.32 -6.09 2.34
CA VAL A 78 -3.49 -4.67 2.70
C VAL A 78 -3.43 -4.46 4.20
N THR A 79 -2.49 -3.64 4.65
CA THR A 79 -2.20 -3.33 6.07
C THR A 79 -1.86 -4.57 6.91
N PRO A 80 -0.91 -5.40 6.45
CA PRO A 80 -0.60 -6.70 7.06
C PRO A 80 0.38 -6.62 8.23
N THR A 81 0.96 -5.45 8.52
CA THR A 81 2.13 -5.18 9.35
C THR A 81 2.17 -5.94 10.68
N HIS A 82 1.06 -5.96 11.42
CA HIS A 82 1.00 -6.58 12.76
C HIS A 82 0.65 -8.07 12.74
N TYR A 83 0.37 -8.64 11.56
CA TYR A 83 0.06 -10.06 11.38
C TYR A 83 1.16 -10.86 10.66
N VAL A 84 2.34 -10.28 10.45
CA VAL A 84 3.44 -10.87 9.67
C VAL A 84 3.77 -12.31 10.05
N PRO A 85 3.87 -12.69 11.35
CA PRO A 85 4.14 -14.09 11.69
C PRO A 85 3.06 -15.06 11.16
N SER A 86 1.80 -14.73 11.34
CA SER A 86 0.67 -15.55 10.87
C SER A 86 0.56 -15.55 9.33
N ILE A 87 0.83 -14.41 8.70
CA ILE A 87 0.85 -14.27 7.24
C ILE A 87 1.94 -15.13 6.61
N LYS A 88 3.15 -15.12 7.20
CA LYS A 88 4.25 -15.99 6.76
C LYS A 88 3.83 -17.45 6.71
N GLU A 89 3.23 -17.93 7.79
CA GLU A 89 2.75 -19.31 7.90
C GLU A 89 1.66 -19.61 6.87
N ALA A 90 0.68 -18.70 6.72
CA ALA A 90 -0.40 -18.85 5.74
C ALA A 90 0.11 -18.89 4.30
N ILE A 91 1.09 -18.04 3.93
CA ILE A 91 1.70 -18.06 2.59
C ILE A 91 2.39 -19.41 2.33
N ILE A 92 3.12 -19.95 3.31
CA ILE A 92 3.79 -21.25 3.18
C ILE A 92 2.76 -22.36 2.97
N LEU A 93 1.68 -22.37 3.76
CA LEU A 93 0.58 -23.34 3.62
C LEU A 93 -0.09 -23.22 2.24
N ALA A 94 -0.43 -21.99 1.81
CA ALA A 94 -1.06 -21.76 0.51
C ALA A 94 -0.15 -22.21 -0.65
N LYS A 95 1.14 -21.88 -0.61
CA LYS A 95 2.11 -22.32 -1.63
C LYS A 95 2.23 -23.85 -1.68
N THR A 96 2.24 -24.53 -0.53
CA THR A 96 2.24 -25.99 -0.44
C THR A 96 0.98 -26.59 -1.04
N ALA A 97 -0.17 -25.89 -0.92
CA ALA A 97 -1.46 -26.29 -1.47
C ALA A 97 -1.70 -25.84 -2.92
N GLY A 98 -0.69 -25.24 -3.60
CA GLY A 98 -0.75 -24.91 -5.02
C GLY A 98 -0.95 -23.42 -5.36
N LEU A 99 -0.71 -22.51 -4.42
CA LEU A 99 -0.68 -21.09 -4.73
C LEU A 99 0.54 -20.74 -5.58
N THR A 100 0.30 -20.22 -6.79
CA THR A 100 1.34 -19.83 -7.76
C THR A 100 1.43 -18.33 -7.98
N LEU A 101 0.41 -17.57 -7.56
CA LEU A 101 0.34 -16.14 -7.78
C LEU A 101 1.42 -15.36 -6.99
N PRO A 102 1.90 -14.23 -7.54
CA PRO A 102 2.74 -13.30 -6.80
C PRO A 102 2.03 -12.77 -5.55
N ILE A 103 2.82 -12.56 -4.49
CA ILE A 103 2.34 -11.93 -3.25
C ILE A 103 2.74 -10.47 -3.24
N VAL A 104 1.76 -9.59 -3.03
CA VAL A 104 1.91 -8.14 -2.88
C VAL A 104 1.72 -7.77 -1.40
N TYR A 105 2.63 -6.97 -0.85
CA TYR A 105 2.58 -6.46 0.52
C TYR A 105 2.31 -4.95 0.49
N ASN A 106 1.07 -4.56 0.80
CA ASN A 106 0.57 -3.19 0.71
C ASN A 106 0.47 -2.56 2.11
N THR A 107 1.31 -1.57 2.38
CA THR A 107 1.52 -1.06 3.73
C THR A 107 1.59 0.46 3.80
N GLY A 108 1.23 1.01 4.98
CA GLY A 108 1.52 2.39 5.35
C GLY A 108 3.00 2.67 5.64
N THR A 109 3.86 1.67 5.51
CA THR A 109 5.33 1.75 5.63
C THR A 109 5.83 2.07 7.06
N TYR A 110 5.01 1.85 8.07
CA TYR A 110 5.44 1.92 9.46
C TYR A 110 5.72 0.50 9.97
N ASP A 111 6.70 -0.13 9.33
CA ASP A 111 7.07 -1.54 9.51
C ASP A 111 8.44 -1.66 10.17
N ASN A 112 8.56 -2.60 11.09
CA ASN A 112 9.84 -2.95 11.69
C ASN A 112 10.67 -3.79 10.70
N VAL A 113 11.94 -3.43 10.50
CA VAL A 113 12.87 -4.10 9.56
C VAL A 113 13.05 -5.58 9.88
N GLU A 114 13.18 -5.95 11.17
CA GLU A 114 13.34 -7.35 11.56
C GLU A 114 12.07 -8.17 11.25
N THR A 115 10.91 -7.55 11.35
CA THR A 115 9.65 -8.17 10.95
C THR A 115 9.58 -8.36 9.43
N LEU A 116 10.01 -7.36 8.64
CA LEU A 116 10.07 -7.49 7.19
C LEU A 116 11.04 -8.60 6.73
N LYS A 117 12.18 -8.76 7.40
CA LYS A 117 13.13 -9.84 7.11
C LYS A 117 12.52 -11.24 7.24
N MET A 118 11.49 -11.41 8.07
CA MET A 118 10.77 -12.69 8.18
C MET A 118 10.05 -13.08 6.88
N LEU A 119 9.80 -12.12 6.00
CA LEU A 119 9.10 -12.29 4.73
C LEU A 119 10.04 -12.41 3.52
N ASP A 120 11.36 -12.39 3.73
CA ASP A 120 12.35 -12.50 2.65
C ASP A 120 12.12 -13.80 1.83
N GLY A 121 12.04 -13.62 0.50
CA GLY A 121 11.72 -14.70 -0.44
C GLY A 121 10.24 -15.10 -0.54
N LEU A 122 9.35 -14.51 0.27
CA LEU A 122 7.92 -14.77 0.24
C LEU A 122 7.13 -13.69 -0.51
N ILE A 123 7.54 -12.43 -0.39
CA ILE A 123 6.90 -11.29 -1.04
C ILE A 123 7.55 -11.01 -2.39
N ASN A 124 6.74 -10.84 -3.41
CA ASN A 124 7.18 -10.52 -4.75
C ASN A 124 7.19 -9.02 -5.00
N VAL A 125 6.16 -8.31 -4.55
CA VAL A 125 6.00 -6.88 -4.77
C VAL A 125 5.66 -6.18 -3.45
N TYR A 126 6.33 -5.07 -3.17
CA TYR A 126 5.98 -4.17 -2.08
C TYR A 126 5.29 -2.92 -2.61
N LEU A 127 4.20 -2.53 -1.96
CA LEU A 127 3.46 -1.27 -2.18
C LEU A 127 3.55 -0.38 -0.92
N PRO A 128 4.72 0.22 -0.63
CA PRO A 128 4.85 1.11 0.51
C PRO A 128 4.26 2.49 0.21
N ASP A 129 3.42 3.03 1.10
CA ASP A 129 3.07 4.45 1.09
C ASP A 129 4.16 5.26 1.79
N PHE A 130 4.91 6.09 1.10
CA PHE A 130 5.82 7.03 1.73
C PHE A 130 5.10 8.35 2.02
N LYS A 131 4.42 8.39 3.17
CA LYS A 131 3.42 9.41 3.50
C LYS A 131 4.01 10.76 3.86
N TYR A 132 5.14 10.79 4.59
CA TYR A 132 5.72 12.01 5.13
C TYR A 132 7.24 11.95 5.13
N TYR A 133 7.85 13.05 4.74
CA TYR A 133 9.30 13.26 4.79
C TYR A 133 9.74 13.90 6.11
N ARG A 134 8.94 14.85 6.64
CA ARG A 134 9.25 15.60 7.86
C ARG A 134 8.61 14.99 9.10
N THR A 135 9.38 14.92 10.19
CA THR A 135 8.93 14.50 11.53
C THR A 135 7.73 15.30 12.02
N SER A 136 7.73 16.63 11.80
CA SER A 136 6.63 17.50 12.24
C SER A 136 5.32 17.17 11.52
N THR A 137 5.37 16.93 10.20
CA THR A 137 4.20 16.53 9.41
C THR A 137 3.71 15.15 9.84
N ALA A 138 4.60 14.19 10.00
CA ALA A 138 4.26 12.85 10.46
C ALA A 138 3.58 12.87 11.84
N LYS A 139 4.15 13.60 12.81
CA LYS A 139 3.55 13.76 14.14
C LYS A 139 2.14 14.35 14.07
N ALA A 140 1.95 15.39 13.27
CA ALA A 140 0.64 16.06 13.13
C ALA A 140 -0.41 15.18 12.44
N MET A 141 0.00 14.39 11.42
CA MET A 141 -0.92 13.68 10.54
C MET A 141 -1.21 12.23 10.96
N CYS A 142 -0.26 11.55 11.61
CA CYS A 142 -0.44 10.14 12.00
C CYS A 142 -0.03 9.82 13.43
N GLY A 143 0.45 10.82 14.20
CA GLY A 143 0.85 10.64 15.59
C GLY A 143 2.25 10.02 15.80
N ALA A 144 2.92 9.58 14.73
CA ALA A 144 4.23 8.92 14.77
C ALA A 144 5.32 9.90 14.29
N ALA A 145 6.05 10.49 15.24
CA ALA A 145 7.10 11.46 14.93
C ALA A 145 8.31 10.82 14.22
N ASP A 146 8.58 9.56 14.49
CA ASP A 146 9.66 8.73 13.94
C ASP A 146 9.32 8.08 12.60
N TYR A 147 8.08 8.28 12.10
CA TYR A 147 7.63 7.70 10.83
C TYR A 147 8.64 7.85 9.67
N PRO A 148 9.23 9.04 9.41
CA PRO A 148 10.13 9.19 8.26
C PRO A 148 11.39 8.31 8.36
N GLU A 149 11.90 8.10 9.55
CA GLU A 149 13.06 7.24 9.78
C GLU A 149 12.69 5.76 9.60
N VAL A 150 11.62 5.33 10.26
CA VAL A 150 11.10 3.96 10.16
C VAL A 150 10.76 3.61 8.70
N ALA A 151 10.05 4.50 7.99
CA ALA A 151 9.65 4.28 6.61
C ALA A 151 10.85 4.17 5.65
N ARG A 152 11.87 5.00 5.84
CA ARG A 152 13.11 4.92 5.03
C ARG A 152 13.81 3.58 5.22
N ALA A 153 13.95 3.12 6.46
CA ALA A 153 14.56 1.84 6.77
C ALA A 153 13.73 0.67 6.21
N ALA A 154 12.40 0.75 6.31
CA ALA A 154 11.49 -0.27 5.78
C ALA A 154 11.58 -0.36 4.24
N ILE A 155 11.55 0.77 3.53
CA ILE A 155 11.67 0.79 2.05
C ILE A 155 13.03 0.24 1.62
N ALA A 156 14.11 0.59 2.31
CA ALA A 156 15.44 0.06 2.00
C ALA A 156 15.48 -1.46 2.11
N GLU A 157 14.85 -2.03 3.14
CA GLU A 157 14.73 -3.49 3.28
C GLU A 157 13.85 -4.11 2.20
N MET A 158 12.73 -3.49 1.84
CA MET A 158 11.85 -3.95 0.76
C MET A 158 12.59 -4.00 -0.60
N VAL A 159 13.37 -2.97 -0.90
CA VAL A 159 14.22 -2.91 -2.12
C VAL A 159 15.33 -3.94 -2.05
N ARG A 160 15.97 -4.16 -0.88
CA ARG A 160 16.97 -5.21 -0.69
C ARG A 160 16.39 -6.60 -1.04
N GLN A 161 15.17 -6.89 -0.61
CA GLN A 161 14.52 -8.19 -0.84
C GLN A 161 14.13 -8.42 -2.29
N THR A 162 13.62 -7.38 -2.95
CA THR A 162 13.06 -7.53 -4.30
C THR A 162 14.02 -7.11 -5.43
N GLY A 163 15.01 -6.25 -5.14
CA GLY A 163 15.91 -5.69 -6.15
C GLY A 163 15.18 -4.80 -7.15
N HIS A 164 15.71 -4.72 -8.38
CA HIS A 164 15.10 -3.92 -9.44
C HIS A 164 13.70 -4.41 -9.81
N ALA A 165 12.80 -3.47 -10.04
CA ALA A 165 11.44 -3.73 -10.48
C ALA A 165 11.40 -4.46 -11.83
N LYS A 166 10.52 -5.46 -11.95
CA LYS A 166 10.32 -6.25 -13.17
C LYS A 166 8.84 -6.31 -13.52
N ILE A 167 8.56 -5.95 -14.76
CA ILE A 167 7.22 -6.02 -15.36
C ILE A 167 7.27 -7.10 -16.44
N ASP A 168 6.25 -7.94 -16.52
CA ASP A 168 6.13 -8.99 -17.54
C ASP A 168 5.59 -8.44 -18.87
N GLU A 169 5.48 -9.32 -19.86
CA GLU A 169 4.95 -8.99 -21.21
C GLU A 169 3.49 -8.54 -21.21
N ASN A 170 2.74 -8.82 -20.14
CA ASN A 170 1.35 -8.40 -19.95
C ASN A 170 1.22 -7.06 -19.20
N GLY A 171 2.35 -6.41 -18.88
CA GLY A 171 2.37 -5.16 -18.15
C GLY A 171 2.15 -5.31 -16.64
N LEU A 172 2.29 -6.52 -16.09
CA LEU A 172 2.11 -6.79 -14.66
C LEU A 172 3.46 -6.85 -13.94
N MET A 173 3.52 -6.26 -12.76
CA MET A 173 4.71 -6.32 -11.94
C MET A 173 4.84 -7.69 -11.29
N THR A 174 5.94 -8.36 -11.59
CA THR A 174 6.26 -9.69 -11.05
C THR A 174 7.20 -9.62 -9.86
N ARG A 175 7.95 -8.54 -9.71
CA ARG A 175 8.90 -8.31 -8.61
C ARG A 175 9.24 -6.83 -8.51
N GLY A 176 9.43 -6.31 -7.30
CA GLY A 176 9.93 -4.96 -7.08
C GLY A 176 9.18 -4.15 -6.04
N VAL A 177 9.36 -2.84 -6.10
CA VAL A 177 8.72 -1.88 -5.20
C VAL A 177 7.99 -0.82 -6.04
N VAL A 178 6.74 -0.52 -5.68
CA VAL A 178 6.02 0.67 -6.13
C VAL A 178 5.76 1.55 -4.91
N ALA A 179 6.59 2.56 -4.72
CA ALA A 179 6.41 3.52 -3.64
C ALA A 179 5.32 4.53 -3.99
N ARG A 180 4.35 4.72 -3.09
CA ARG A 180 3.20 5.59 -3.34
C ARG A 180 3.30 6.87 -2.54
N ILE A 181 2.98 7.99 -3.16
CA ILE A 181 2.92 9.32 -2.54
C ILE A 181 1.51 9.87 -2.73
N LEU A 182 0.70 9.88 -1.67
CA LEU A 182 -0.59 10.54 -1.67
C LEU A 182 -0.40 12.03 -1.42
N LEU A 183 -0.70 12.85 -2.43
CA LEU A 183 -0.71 14.29 -2.25
C LEU A 183 -1.87 14.71 -1.35
N LEU A 184 -1.56 15.43 -0.28
CA LEU A 184 -2.56 16.06 0.58
C LEU A 184 -2.71 17.54 0.21
N PRO A 185 -3.93 18.12 0.30
CA PRO A 185 -4.15 19.54 0.03
C PRO A 185 -3.23 20.43 0.87
N GLY A 186 -2.57 21.40 0.24
CA GLY A 186 -1.64 22.31 0.92
C GLY A 186 -0.27 21.70 1.27
N HIS A 187 0.02 20.45 0.87
CA HIS A 187 1.26 19.75 1.25
C HIS A 187 2.15 19.40 0.05
N VAL A 188 2.09 20.17 -1.04
CA VAL A 188 2.91 19.94 -2.25
C VAL A 188 4.41 19.91 -1.92
N ALA A 189 4.88 20.83 -1.08
CA ALA A 189 6.29 20.85 -0.66
C ALA A 189 6.73 19.57 0.08
N GLU A 190 5.83 18.98 0.86
CA GLU A 190 6.08 17.70 1.55
C GLU A 190 6.17 16.55 0.55
N ALA A 191 5.21 16.49 -0.38
CA ALA A 191 5.20 15.47 -1.44
C ALA A 191 6.45 15.55 -2.33
N LYS A 192 6.92 16.76 -2.70
CA LYS A 192 8.16 16.97 -3.45
C LYS A 192 9.39 16.48 -2.70
N LEU A 193 9.47 16.69 -1.38
CA LEU A 193 10.57 16.16 -0.56
C LEU A 193 10.54 14.63 -0.51
N SER A 194 9.36 14.03 -0.36
CA SER A 194 9.18 12.58 -0.39
C SER A 194 9.61 12.01 -1.73
N LEU A 195 9.16 12.61 -2.83
CA LEU A 195 9.52 12.22 -4.19
C LEU A 195 11.02 12.35 -4.44
N LYS A 196 11.60 13.51 -4.10
CA LYS A 196 13.04 13.73 -4.29
C LYS A 196 13.87 12.69 -3.53
N TYR A 197 13.52 12.40 -2.28
CA TYR A 197 14.23 11.38 -1.50
C TYR A 197 14.19 10.01 -2.18
N LEU A 198 13.01 9.55 -2.58
CA LEU A 198 12.86 8.24 -3.23
C LEU A 198 13.65 8.18 -4.54
N PHE A 199 13.57 9.24 -5.34
CA PHE A 199 14.27 9.33 -6.61
C PHE A 199 15.81 9.39 -6.44
N ASP A 200 16.32 10.22 -5.52
CA ASP A 200 17.75 10.35 -5.27
C ASP A 200 18.39 9.03 -4.77
N ILE A 201 17.65 8.22 -4.00
CA ILE A 201 18.18 6.98 -3.42
C ILE A 201 18.01 5.78 -4.35
N TYR A 202 16.85 5.68 -5.05
CA TYR A 202 16.50 4.45 -5.77
C TYR A 202 16.44 4.64 -7.29
N GLY A 203 16.29 5.86 -7.80
CA GLY A 203 16.19 6.16 -9.24
C GLY A 203 15.15 5.25 -9.91
N ASP A 204 15.55 4.67 -11.03
CA ASP A 204 14.72 3.77 -11.85
C ASP A 204 14.67 2.32 -11.32
N SER A 205 15.26 2.01 -10.15
CA SER A 205 15.17 0.66 -9.58
C SER A 205 13.81 0.36 -8.96
N ILE A 206 13.01 1.39 -8.66
CA ILE A 206 11.64 1.27 -8.18
C ILE A 206 10.68 2.06 -9.07
N TYR A 207 9.38 1.81 -8.93
CA TYR A 207 8.35 2.71 -9.47
C TYR A 207 7.85 3.65 -8.38
N ILE A 208 7.43 4.86 -8.77
CA ILE A 208 6.83 5.84 -7.86
C ILE A 208 5.45 6.21 -8.37
N SER A 209 4.41 6.02 -7.55
CA SER A 209 3.03 6.39 -7.86
C SER A 209 2.66 7.70 -7.17
N LEU A 210 2.30 8.71 -7.96
CA LEU A 210 1.82 10.00 -7.48
C LEU A 210 0.29 9.99 -7.48
N MET A 211 -0.32 10.05 -6.29
CA MET A 211 -1.76 9.92 -6.14
C MET A 211 -2.42 11.24 -5.75
N ASN A 212 -3.57 11.57 -6.39
CA ASN A 212 -4.39 12.74 -6.10
C ASN A 212 -5.76 12.40 -5.48
N GLN A 213 -5.97 11.13 -5.15
CA GLN A 213 -7.29 10.59 -4.74
C GLN A 213 -7.70 10.93 -3.29
N TYR A 214 -7.07 11.94 -2.68
CA TYR A 214 -7.47 12.40 -1.35
C TYR A 214 -8.93 12.84 -1.32
N THR A 215 -9.70 12.30 -0.39
CA THR A 215 -11.08 12.71 -0.11
C THR A 215 -11.18 13.25 1.32
N PRO A 216 -11.67 14.48 1.51
CA PRO A 216 -11.80 15.08 2.84
C PRO A 216 -12.81 14.30 3.67
N MET A 217 -12.47 14.02 4.92
CA MET A 217 -13.40 13.44 5.89
C MET A 217 -14.23 14.54 6.57
N LYS A 218 -15.36 14.15 7.17
CA LYS A 218 -16.19 15.07 7.97
C LYS A 218 -15.33 15.68 9.10
N ASN A 219 -15.56 16.98 9.34
CA ASN A 219 -14.90 17.76 10.42
C ASN A 219 -13.39 17.98 10.26
N MET A 220 -12.84 17.80 9.06
CA MET A 220 -11.45 18.21 8.79
C MET A 220 -11.35 19.74 8.72
N THR A 221 -10.24 20.28 9.24
CA THR A 221 -9.92 21.71 9.12
C THR A 221 -9.06 21.99 7.88
N ALA A 222 -8.97 23.24 7.48
CA ALA A 222 -8.09 23.64 6.37
C ALA A 222 -6.62 23.26 6.67
N PRO A 223 -5.87 22.81 5.67
CA PRO A 223 -6.25 22.65 4.26
C PRO A 223 -6.91 21.30 3.94
N LEU A 224 -7.03 20.36 4.89
CA LEU A 224 -7.53 19.01 4.67
C LEU A 224 -9.05 18.90 4.50
N ASN A 225 -9.78 20.01 4.61
CA ASN A 225 -11.24 20.05 4.41
C ASN A 225 -11.67 20.18 2.94
N ARG A 226 -10.73 20.09 2.00
CA ARG A 226 -10.97 20.14 0.55
C ARG A 226 -10.17 19.05 -0.18
N ARG A 227 -10.50 18.82 -1.43
CA ARG A 227 -9.68 17.97 -2.32
C ARG A 227 -8.42 18.69 -2.78
N VAL A 228 -7.46 17.92 -3.29
CA VAL A 228 -6.30 18.43 -4.02
C VAL A 228 -6.79 19.18 -5.26
N THR A 229 -6.19 20.33 -5.56
CA THR A 229 -6.49 21.12 -6.76
C THR A 229 -5.66 20.63 -7.95
N HIS A 230 -6.12 20.97 -9.17
CA HIS A 230 -5.36 20.73 -10.40
C HIS A 230 -3.97 21.37 -10.35
N ALA A 231 -3.88 22.60 -9.82
CA ALA A 231 -2.61 23.31 -9.70
C ALA A 231 -1.64 22.60 -8.75
N GLU A 232 -2.11 22.14 -7.59
CA GLU A 232 -1.27 21.41 -6.61
C GLU A 232 -0.73 20.10 -7.19
N TYR A 233 -1.58 19.36 -7.88
CA TYR A 233 -1.14 18.08 -8.47
C TYR A 233 -0.26 18.30 -9.70
N GLY A 234 -0.62 19.26 -10.57
CA GLY A 234 0.21 19.64 -11.72
C GLY A 234 1.62 20.06 -11.29
N GLU A 235 1.72 20.87 -10.22
CA GLU A 235 3.02 21.27 -9.66
C GLU A 235 3.87 20.09 -9.18
N LEU A 236 3.25 19.02 -8.65
CA LEU A 236 3.96 17.81 -8.24
C LEU A 236 4.40 16.99 -9.46
N VAL A 237 3.53 16.85 -10.47
CA VAL A 237 3.84 16.11 -11.72
C VAL A 237 4.96 16.81 -12.50
N GLU A 238 4.86 18.13 -12.71
CA GLU A 238 5.90 18.93 -13.35
C GLU A 238 7.26 18.79 -12.62
N TYR A 239 7.21 18.71 -11.28
CA TYR A 239 8.43 18.49 -10.51
C TYR A 239 9.01 17.10 -10.74
N ALA A 240 8.17 16.06 -10.87
CA ALA A 240 8.59 14.69 -11.18
C ALA A 240 9.29 14.63 -12.55
N GLU A 241 8.70 15.27 -13.56
CA GLU A 241 9.29 15.38 -14.90
C GLU A 241 10.62 16.14 -14.86
N LYS A 242 10.69 17.26 -14.15
CA LYS A 242 11.90 18.08 -14.02
C LYS A 242 13.08 17.33 -13.40
N ILE A 243 12.83 16.44 -12.44
CA ILE A 243 13.90 15.63 -11.83
C ILE A 243 14.27 14.39 -12.66
N GLY A 244 13.50 14.10 -13.73
CA GLY A 244 13.78 13.00 -14.65
C GLY A 244 13.17 11.66 -14.21
N LEU A 245 12.05 11.66 -13.48
CA LEU A 245 11.34 10.42 -13.12
C LEU A 245 10.77 9.75 -14.36
N ASN A 246 11.28 8.55 -14.74
CA ASN A 246 10.78 7.76 -15.86
C ASN A 246 9.85 6.63 -15.41
N ASN A 247 10.18 5.96 -14.31
CA ASN A 247 9.41 4.86 -13.74
C ASN A 247 8.35 5.39 -12.76
N GLY A 248 7.26 5.97 -13.28
CA GLY A 248 6.23 6.57 -12.46
C GLY A 248 4.81 6.35 -12.97
N PHE A 249 3.86 6.43 -12.04
CA PHE A 249 2.43 6.46 -12.32
C PHE A 249 1.83 7.77 -11.84
N THR A 250 0.97 8.36 -12.66
CA THR A 250 0.16 9.51 -12.31
C THR A 250 -1.32 9.17 -12.43
N GLN A 251 -2.17 9.87 -11.70
CA GLN A 251 -3.61 9.67 -11.75
C GLN A 251 -4.27 10.82 -12.55
N GLU A 252 -5.22 10.47 -13.40
CA GLU A 252 -6.10 11.47 -14.04
C GLU A 252 -7.04 12.11 -13.01
N PHE A 253 -7.37 13.39 -13.22
CA PHE A 253 -8.37 14.05 -12.40
C PHE A 253 -9.77 13.48 -12.69
N GLY A 254 -10.50 13.20 -11.62
CA GLY A 254 -11.85 12.64 -11.71
C GLY A 254 -11.95 11.15 -11.41
N THR A 255 -10.83 10.44 -11.33
CA THR A 255 -10.80 9.04 -10.89
C THR A 255 -11.24 8.88 -9.42
N ALA A 256 -11.10 9.92 -8.60
CA ALA A 256 -11.56 9.96 -7.20
C ALA A 256 -13.09 10.17 -7.04
N LYS A 257 -13.91 9.90 -8.06
CA LYS A 257 -15.36 10.19 -8.02
C LYS A 257 -16.17 9.21 -7.21
N GLU A 258 -15.74 7.97 -7.09
CA GLU A 258 -16.43 6.98 -6.30
C GLU A 258 -15.42 6.24 -5.45
N SER A 259 -15.86 5.88 -4.29
CA SER A 259 -15.07 5.28 -3.28
C SER A 259 -14.30 4.07 -3.83
N PHE A 260 -13.01 4.23 -4.07
CA PHE A 260 -12.09 3.11 -4.19
C PHE A 260 -12.03 2.28 -2.90
N ILE A 261 -12.82 2.67 -1.90
CA ILE A 261 -12.98 1.99 -0.62
C ILE A 261 -14.12 0.98 -0.80
N PRO A 262 -13.82 -0.31 -0.80
CA PRO A 262 -14.86 -1.33 -0.83
C PRO A 262 -15.63 -1.36 0.50
N PRO A 263 -16.87 -1.89 0.53
CA PRO A 263 -17.55 -2.15 1.78
C PRO A 263 -16.78 -3.20 2.59
N PHE A 264 -16.58 -2.94 3.88
CA PHE A 264 -15.90 -3.87 4.80
C PHE A 264 -16.94 -4.73 5.52
N ASP A 265 -17.58 -5.61 4.76
CA ASP A 265 -18.74 -6.43 5.11
C ASP A 265 -18.43 -7.92 5.33
N ASN A 266 -17.15 -8.23 5.49
CA ASN A 266 -16.60 -9.59 5.61
C ASN A 266 -16.82 -10.48 4.36
N THR A 267 -17.10 -9.90 3.19
CA THR A 267 -17.16 -10.66 1.94
C THR A 267 -15.88 -11.49 1.75
N GLY A 268 -16.01 -12.79 1.46
CA GLY A 268 -14.92 -13.72 1.18
C GLY A 268 -14.12 -14.19 2.40
N VAL A 269 -14.53 -13.80 3.63
CA VAL A 269 -13.79 -14.11 4.86
C VAL A 269 -14.34 -15.38 5.56
#